data_9599bd5e2d4ff8f3e80f79ea73b673f8
#
_entry.id   9599bd5e2d4ff8f3e80f79ea73b673f8
#
_cell.length_a   1.000
_cell.length_b   1.000
_cell.length_c   1.000
_cell.angle_alpha   90.00
_cell.angle_beta   90.00
_cell.angle_gamma   90.00
#
_symmetry.space_group_name_H-M   'P 1'
#
loop_
_entity.id
_entity.type
_entity.pdbx_description
1 polymer ?
#
loop_
_entity_poly.entity_id
_entity_poly.type
_entity_poly.pdbx_seq_one_letter_code
_entity_poly.pdbx_strand_id
1 'polypeptide(L)'
;MPQILAIEEGDFDRLYDIEQQAHLVPWSLGTLKNNQGERYLNLKLIENNQIIGFAICQTVLDEATLFNIAIAPAHQGKGRGKLLLNELMSQLKEKGVLTLWLEVRESNPARWLYEKQGFNEVDIRKNYYPTPDGGRENAVVMACYL
;
A
#
# COMPACT_ATOMS: atom_id res chain seq x y z
N MET A 1 -16.80 13.53 -3.99
CA MET A 1 -16.18 12.51 -4.86
C MET A 1 -14.73 12.30 -4.49
N PRO A 2 -14.30 11.07 -4.27
CA PRO A 2 -12.88 10.79 -4.04
C PRO A 2 -12.05 11.11 -5.28
N GLN A 3 -10.84 11.61 -5.05
CA GLN A 3 -9.86 11.86 -6.09
C GLN A 3 -8.57 11.12 -5.75
N ILE A 4 -7.89 10.61 -6.77
CA ILE A 4 -6.61 9.94 -6.59
C ILE A 4 -5.57 10.70 -7.41
N LEU A 5 -4.56 11.21 -6.72
CA LEU A 5 -3.52 12.05 -7.30
C LEU A 5 -2.14 11.57 -6.86
N ALA A 6 -1.10 12.04 -7.54
CA ALA A 6 0.27 11.77 -7.12
C ALA A 6 0.58 12.43 -5.78
N ILE A 7 1.37 11.76 -4.96
CA ILE A 7 1.86 12.30 -3.69
C ILE A 7 2.87 13.40 -3.98
N GLU A 8 2.76 14.50 -3.27
CA GLU A 8 3.67 15.64 -3.36
C GLU A 8 4.47 15.80 -2.08
N GLU A 9 5.53 16.59 -2.13
CA GLU A 9 6.45 16.76 -1.01
C GLU A 9 5.76 17.29 0.26
N GLY A 10 4.79 18.18 0.12
CA GLY A 10 4.05 18.73 1.25
C GLY A 10 3.05 17.78 1.91
N ASP A 11 2.88 16.58 1.36
CA ASP A 11 1.85 15.65 1.85
C ASP A 11 2.34 14.75 3.00
N PHE A 12 3.65 14.62 3.19
CA PHE A 12 4.21 13.55 4.04
C PHE A 12 3.83 13.64 5.51
N ASP A 13 3.63 14.82 6.06
CA ASP A 13 3.17 14.93 7.44
C ASP A 13 1.79 14.29 7.62
N ARG A 14 0.90 14.49 6.66
CA ARG A 14 -0.43 13.88 6.69
C ARG A 14 -0.35 12.37 6.45
N LEU A 15 0.52 11.92 5.54
CA LEU A 15 0.73 10.47 5.32
C LEU A 15 1.24 9.81 6.60
N TYR A 16 2.15 10.46 7.30
CA TYR A 16 2.69 9.95 8.56
C TYR A 16 1.59 9.79 9.60
N ASP A 17 0.68 10.77 9.73
CA ASP A 17 -0.45 10.66 10.65
C ASP A 17 -1.32 9.45 10.35
N ILE A 18 -1.62 9.22 9.08
CA ILE A 18 -2.41 8.06 8.65
C ILE A 18 -1.66 6.76 8.95
N GLU A 19 -0.37 6.73 8.64
CA GLU A 19 0.46 5.55 8.86
C GLU A 19 0.49 5.15 10.33
N GLN A 20 0.67 6.11 11.24
CA GLN A 20 0.72 5.86 12.67
C GLN A 20 -0.58 5.23 13.20
N GLN A 21 -1.71 5.57 12.61
CA GLN A 21 -3.01 5.08 13.06
C GLN A 21 -3.43 3.78 12.37
N ALA A 22 -2.96 3.53 11.17
CA ALA A 22 -3.47 2.46 10.32
C ALA A 22 -2.71 1.14 10.47
N HIS A 23 -1.45 1.16 10.89
CA HIS A 23 -0.60 -0.02 10.92
C HIS A 23 -0.10 -0.37 12.32
N LEU A 24 0.10 -1.68 12.57
CA LEU A 24 0.56 -2.19 13.87
C LEU A 24 1.96 -1.71 14.22
N VAL A 25 2.87 -1.77 13.25
CA VAL A 25 4.25 -1.30 13.38
C VAL A 25 4.48 -0.33 12.23
N PRO A 26 4.17 0.94 12.44
CA PRO A 26 4.16 1.90 11.34
C PRO A 26 5.57 2.30 10.90
N TRP A 27 5.67 2.71 9.63
CA TRP A 27 6.88 3.32 9.09
C TRP A 27 7.13 4.67 9.77
N SER A 28 8.41 5.01 9.91
CA SER A 28 8.82 6.36 10.32
C SER A 28 8.57 7.37 9.21
N LEU A 29 8.57 8.64 9.55
CA LEU A 29 8.51 9.72 8.56
C LEU A 29 9.67 9.62 7.56
N GLY A 30 10.87 9.30 8.04
CA GLY A 30 12.03 9.13 7.18
C GLY A 30 11.86 8.00 6.17
N THR A 31 11.30 6.87 6.59
CA THR A 31 11.04 5.75 5.68
C THR A 31 10.01 6.14 4.62
N LEU A 32 8.95 6.85 4.99
CA LEU A 32 7.99 7.35 4.03
C LEU A 32 8.65 8.26 2.99
N LYS A 33 9.45 9.22 3.43
CA LYS A 33 10.14 10.17 2.55
C LYS A 33 11.19 9.52 1.66
N ASN A 34 11.82 8.44 2.14
CA ASN A 34 12.84 7.74 1.36
C ASN A 34 12.27 6.91 0.22
N ASN A 35 10.97 6.61 0.25
CA ASN A 35 10.33 5.79 -0.77
C ASN A 35 9.59 6.65 -1.79
N GLN A 36 10.34 7.52 -2.49
CA GLN A 36 9.81 8.37 -3.56
C GLN A 36 10.88 8.58 -4.63
N GLY A 37 10.48 8.98 -5.82
CA GLY A 37 11.39 9.24 -6.93
C GLY A 37 10.86 8.67 -8.25
N GLU A 38 11.72 8.65 -9.26
CA GLU A 38 11.34 8.27 -10.62
C GLU A 38 10.81 6.84 -10.75
N ARG A 39 11.27 5.93 -9.88
CA ARG A 39 10.84 4.53 -9.91
C ARG A 39 9.62 4.26 -9.04
N TYR A 40 8.94 5.31 -8.62
CA TYR A 40 7.78 5.16 -7.74
C TYR A 40 6.52 5.67 -8.43
N LEU A 41 5.44 4.96 -8.20
CA LEU A 41 4.10 5.43 -8.49
C LEU A 41 3.37 5.50 -7.15
N ASN A 42 3.46 6.66 -6.52
CA ASN A 42 2.89 6.90 -5.20
C ASN A 42 1.63 7.74 -5.34
N LEU A 43 0.54 7.25 -4.77
CA LEU A 43 -0.78 7.84 -4.93
C LEU A 43 -1.37 8.22 -3.58
N LYS A 44 -2.13 9.31 -3.58
CA LYS A 44 -2.93 9.73 -2.43
C LYS A 44 -4.40 9.72 -2.80
N LEU A 45 -5.23 9.36 -1.85
CA LEU A 45 -6.68 9.38 -1.98
C LEU A 45 -7.21 10.58 -1.20
N ILE A 46 -7.93 11.46 -1.89
CA ILE A 46 -8.47 12.68 -1.31
C ILE A 46 -10.00 12.61 -1.31
N GLU A 47 -10.60 12.94 -0.19
CA GLU A 47 -12.05 13.06 -0.06
C GLU A 47 -12.37 14.26 0.82
N ASN A 48 -13.31 15.11 0.39
CA ASN A 48 -13.66 16.34 1.12
C ASN A 48 -12.45 17.22 1.41
N ASN A 49 -11.57 17.37 0.41
CA ASN A 49 -10.34 18.17 0.48
C ASN A 49 -9.32 17.69 1.52
N GLN A 50 -9.41 16.44 1.95
CA GLN A 50 -8.48 15.84 2.90
C GLN A 50 -7.88 14.57 2.33
N ILE A 51 -6.60 14.35 2.59
CA ILE A 51 -5.98 13.05 2.28
C ILE A 51 -6.49 12.05 3.31
N ILE A 52 -7.10 10.97 2.83
CA ILE A 52 -7.63 9.91 3.69
C ILE A 52 -6.92 8.57 3.47
N GLY A 53 -6.03 8.49 2.50
CA GLY A 53 -5.28 7.27 2.25
C GLY A 53 -4.14 7.50 1.27
N PHE A 54 -3.26 6.50 1.17
CA PHE A 54 -2.13 6.57 0.24
C PHE A 54 -1.63 5.17 -0.12
N ALA A 55 -0.86 5.10 -1.20
CA ALA A 55 -0.18 3.89 -1.64
C ALA A 55 1.23 4.24 -2.09
N ILE A 56 2.21 3.44 -1.67
CA ILE A 56 3.61 3.58 -2.06
C ILE A 56 3.99 2.36 -2.88
N CYS A 57 4.32 2.58 -4.15
CA CYS A 57 4.60 1.50 -5.08
C CYS A 57 5.86 1.79 -5.88
N GLN A 58 6.78 0.84 -5.89
CA GLN A 58 8.00 0.95 -6.68
C GLN A 58 7.87 0.14 -7.97
N THR A 59 8.36 0.70 -9.08
CA THR A 59 8.38 0.01 -10.36
C THR A 59 9.81 -0.27 -10.78
N VAL A 60 10.07 -1.48 -11.27
CA VAL A 60 11.35 -1.88 -11.83
C VAL A 60 11.06 -2.66 -13.11
N LEU A 61 11.33 -2.05 -14.26
CA LEU A 61 11.00 -2.62 -15.57
C LEU A 61 9.50 -2.92 -15.68
N ASP A 62 9.13 -4.18 -15.92
CA ASP A 62 7.74 -4.59 -16.08
C ASP A 62 7.14 -5.17 -14.79
N GLU A 63 7.80 -4.98 -13.65
CA GLU A 63 7.32 -5.43 -12.36
C GLU A 63 7.18 -4.25 -11.40
N ALA A 64 6.24 -4.36 -10.48
CA ALA A 64 6.04 -3.38 -9.42
C ALA A 64 5.86 -4.08 -8.07
N THR A 65 6.19 -3.38 -6.99
CA THR A 65 5.97 -3.86 -5.63
C THR A 65 5.23 -2.79 -4.84
N LEU A 66 4.09 -3.17 -4.30
CA LEU A 66 3.34 -2.32 -3.38
C LEU A 66 3.97 -2.44 -2.00
N PHE A 67 4.66 -1.39 -1.57
CA PHE A 67 5.34 -1.39 -0.28
C PHE A 67 4.43 -1.01 0.87
N ASN A 68 3.43 -0.18 0.62
CA ASN A 68 2.55 0.30 1.67
C ASN A 68 1.24 0.80 1.05
N ILE A 69 0.13 0.47 1.69
CA ILE A 69 -1.17 1.04 1.39
C ILE A 69 -1.91 1.23 2.72
N ALA A 70 -2.47 2.40 2.93
CA ALA A 70 -3.14 2.73 4.17
C ALA A 70 -4.35 3.62 3.93
N ILE A 71 -5.41 3.37 4.69
CA ILE A 71 -6.61 4.22 4.74
C ILE A 71 -6.78 4.67 6.18
N ALA A 72 -7.04 5.97 6.38
CA ALA A 72 -7.29 6.50 7.72
C ALA A 72 -8.43 5.71 8.39
N PRO A 73 -8.29 5.35 9.67
CA PRO A 73 -9.28 4.48 10.35
C PRO A 73 -10.72 4.94 10.22
N ALA A 74 -10.97 6.26 10.29
CA ALA A 74 -12.33 6.80 10.15
C ALA A 74 -12.95 6.55 8.78
N HIS A 75 -12.16 6.19 7.79
CA HIS A 75 -12.60 5.98 6.41
C HIS A 75 -12.48 4.53 5.96
N GLN A 76 -12.10 3.63 6.84
CA GLN A 76 -12.02 2.19 6.54
C GLN A 76 -13.43 1.57 6.49
N GLY A 77 -13.53 0.43 5.82
CA GLY A 77 -14.79 -0.31 5.72
C GLY A 77 -15.78 0.27 4.72
N LYS A 78 -15.36 1.20 3.86
CA LYS A 78 -16.22 1.87 2.87
C LYS A 78 -15.76 1.65 1.43
N GLY A 79 -14.89 0.68 1.20
CA GLY A 79 -14.37 0.38 -0.14
C GLY A 79 -13.28 1.33 -0.63
N ARG A 80 -12.73 2.17 0.23
CA ARG A 80 -11.69 3.14 -0.16
C ARG A 80 -10.36 2.48 -0.50
N GLY A 81 -9.98 1.43 0.24
CA GLY A 81 -8.79 0.65 -0.06
C GLY A 81 -8.89 -0.04 -1.41
N LYS A 82 -10.03 -0.60 -1.72
CA LYS A 82 -10.31 -1.22 -3.02
C LYS A 82 -10.21 -0.20 -4.15
N LEU A 83 -10.79 0.97 -3.96
CA LEU A 83 -10.76 2.05 -4.94
C LEU A 83 -9.31 2.46 -5.25
N LEU A 84 -8.52 2.68 -4.22
CA LEU A 84 -7.12 3.09 -4.35
C LEU A 84 -6.29 2.00 -5.01
N LEU A 85 -6.45 0.76 -4.60
CA LEU A 85 -5.72 -0.37 -5.17
C LEU A 85 -6.05 -0.57 -6.65
N ASN A 86 -7.33 -0.49 -7.01
CA ASN A 86 -7.75 -0.64 -8.40
C ASN A 86 -7.20 0.47 -9.30
N GLU A 87 -7.17 1.70 -8.80
CA GLU A 87 -6.59 2.81 -9.56
C GLU A 87 -5.08 2.62 -9.74
N LEU A 88 -4.38 2.19 -8.69
CA LEU A 88 -2.96 1.87 -8.77
C LEU A 88 -2.71 0.81 -9.85
N MET A 89 -3.47 -0.28 -9.82
CA MET A 89 -3.32 -1.37 -10.77
C MET A 89 -3.58 -0.90 -12.20
N SER A 90 -4.60 -0.05 -12.39
CA SER A 90 -4.93 0.51 -13.70
C SER A 90 -3.78 1.37 -14.25
N GLN A 91 -3.21 2.25 -13.42
CA GLN A 91 -2.10 3.10 -13.83
C GLN A 91 -0.84 2.29 -14.12
N LEU A 92 -0.55 1.28 -13.32
CA LEU A 92 0.59 0.38 -13.56
C LEU A 92 0.44 -0.35 -14.89
N LYS A 93 -0.75 -0.85 -15.18
CA LYS A 93 -1.01 -1.54 -16.44
C LYS A 93 -0.79 -0.62 -17.64
N GLU A 94 -1.25 0.62 -17.56
CA GLU A 94 -1.01 1.62 -18.60
C GLU A 94 0.47 1.89 -18.84
N LYS A 95 1.29 1.78 -17.81
CA LYS A 95 2.74 1.98 -17.89
C LYS A 95 3.49 0.74 -18.39
N GLY A 96 2.80 -0.35 -18.70
CA GLY A 96 3.40 -1.57 -19.18
C GLY A 96 3.88 -2.52 -18.09
N VAL A 97 3.49 -2.30 -16.85
CA VAL A 97 3.79 -3.23 -15.77
C VAL A 97 2.93 -4.48 -15.93
N LEU A 98 3.55 -5.64 -15.83
CA LEU A 98 2.89 -6.93 -16.03
C LEU A 98 2.50 -7.61 -14.71
N THR A 99 3.29 -7.42 -13.65
CA THR A 99 3.08 -8.09 -12.38
C THR A 99 3.22 -7.11 -11.23
N LEU A 100 2.26 -7.15 -10.31
CA LEU A 100 2.30 -6.39 -9.07
C LEU A 100 2.48 -7.35 -7.90
N TRP A 101 3.53 -7.11 -7.12
CA TRP A 101 3.90 -7.87 -5.94
C TRP A 101 3.57 -7.12 -4.67
N LEU A 102 3.29 -7.85 -3.61
CA LEU A 102 3.21 -7.26 -2.26
C LEU A 102 3.55 -8.32 -1.21
N GLU A 103 3.87 -7.82 -0.01
CA GLU A 103 4.01 -8.64 1.18
C GLU A 103 3.03 -8.10 2.22
N VAL A 104 2.34 -9.00 2.90
CA VAL A 104 1.34 -8.62 3.90
C VAL A 104 1.50 -9.49 5.14
N ARG A 105 1.29 -8.91 6.33
CA ARG A 105 1.28 -9.68 7.57
C ARG A 105 0.23 -10.78 7.50
N GLU A 106 0.59 -11.97 7.96
CA GLU A 106 -0.33 -13.08 7.98
C GLU A 106 -1.62 -12.76 8.75
N SER A 107 -1.51 -11.96 9.80
CA SER A 107 -2.65 -11.53 10.61
C SER A 107 -3.48 -10.41 9.99
N ASN A 108 -2.99 -9.78 8.91
CA ASN A 108 -3.67 -8.60 8.35
C ASN A 108 -4.85 -9.04 7.48
N PRO A 109 -6.07 -8.62 7.81
CA PRO A 109 -7.25 -9.00 7.02
C PRO A 109 -7.26 -8.40 5.60
N ALA A 110 -6.39 -7.44 5.30
CA ALA A 110 -6.27 -6.88 3.95
C ALA A 110 -5.92 -7.93 2.91
N ARG A 111 -5.34 -9.08 3.30
CA ARG A 111 -5.05 -10.16 2.35
C ARG A 111 -6.32 -10.68 1.67
N TRP A 112 -7.47 -10.61 2.32
CA TRP A 112 -8.75 -10.98 1.69
C TRP A 112 -9.13 -10.01 0.59
N LEU A 113 -8.86 -8.72 0.78
CA LEU A 113 -9.05 -7.72 -0.28
C LEU A 113 -8.16 -8.03 -1.47
N TYR A 114 -6.90 -8.34 -1.23
CA TYR A 114 -5.94 -8.66 -2.29
C TYR A 114 -6.38 -9.88 -3.08
N GLU A 115 -6.81 -10.94 -2.41
CA GLU A 115 -7.30 -12.14 -3.08
C GLU A 115 -8.50 -11.82 -3.99
N LYS A 116 -9.43 -11.01 -3.52
CA LYS A 116 -10.61 -10.62 -4.30
C LYS A 116 -10.23 -9.78 -5.52
N GLN A 117 -9.11 -9.07 -5.47
CA GLN A 117 -8.66 -8.26 -6.59
C GLN A 117 -7.75 -9.03 -7.56
N GLY A 118 -7.56 -10.31 -7.34
CA GLY A 118 -6.83 -11.17 -8.26
C GLY A 118 -5.42 -11.54 -7.83
N PHE A 119 -5.03 -11.21 -6.59
CA PHE A 119 -3.74 -11.62 -6.07
C PHE A 119 -3.77 -13.07 -5.61
N ASN A 120 -2.68 -13.78 -5.84
CA ASN A 120 -2.48 -15.15 -5.37
C ASN A 120 -1.31 -15.21 -4.41
N GLU A 121 -1.41 -16.09 -3.41
CA GLU A 121 -0.27 -16.37 -2.54
C GLU A 121 0.80 -17.11 -3.31
N VAL A 122 2.03 -16.62 -3.20
CA VAL A 122 3.18 -17.19 -3.90
C VAL A 122 4.15 -17.85 -2.93
N ASP A 123 4.33 -17.25 -1.74
CA ASP A 123 5.32 -17.72 -0.76
C ASP A 123 4.97 -17.18 0.62
N ILE A 124 5.64 -17.74 1.63
CA ILE A 124 5.55 -17.28 3.01
C ILE A 124 6.97 -17.04 3.51
N ARG A 125 7.21 -15.83 4.05
CA ARG A 125 8.47 -15.49 4.72
C ARG A 125 8.27 -15.68 6.22
N LYS A 126 8.92 -16.65 6.78
CA LYS A 126 8.77 -16.97 8.21
C LYS A 126 9.45 -15.92 9.09
N ASN A 127 8.77 -15.54 10.18
CA ASN A 127 9.31 -14.62 11.20
C ASN A 127 9.85 -13.34 10.59
N TYR A 128 9.11 -12.75 9.64
CA TYR A 128 9.56 -11.61 8.84
C TYR A 128 9.24 -10.28 9.49
N TYR A 129 8.00 -10.10 9.94
CA TYR A 129 7.54 -8.85 10.52
C TYR A 129 7.65 -8.84 12.03
N PRO A 130 8.16 -7.74 12.64
CA PRO A 130 8.09 -7.58 14.08
C PRO A 130 6.63 -7.38 14.52
N THR A 131 6.33 -7.83 15.74
CA THR A 131 5.02 -7.60 16.35
C THR A 131 5.18 -6.67 17.54
N PRO A 132 4.07 -5.98 17.96
CA PRO A 132 4.16 -5.01 19.06
C PRO A 132 4.61 -5.61 20.40
N ASP A 133 4.43 -6.92 20.59
CA ASP A 133 4.81 -7.62 21.83
C ASP A 133 6.27 -8.08 21.83
N GLY A 134 7.06 -7.68 20.84
CA GLY A 134 8.46 -8.07 20.72
C GLY A 134 8.70 -9.40 20.01
N GLY A 135 7.64 -10.06 19.53
CA GLY A 135 7.73 -11.27 18.73
C GLY A 135 7.85 -11.00 17.25
N ARG A 136 7.54 -12.03 16.46
CA ARG A 136 7.53 -11.91 15.00
C ARG A 136 6.38 -12.73 14.41
N GLU A 137 5.90 -12.30 13.25
CA GLU A 137 4.92 -13.07 12.51
C GLU A 137 5.36 -13.22 11.04
N ASN A 138 4.73 -14.15 10.35
CA ASN A 138 5.06 -14.44 8.97
C ASN A 138 4.53 -13.35 8.03
N ALA A 139 5.21 -13.20 6.89
CA ALA A 139 4.71 -12.43 5.77
C ALA A 139 4.17 -13.37 4.70
N VAL A 140 3.04 -13.03 4.11
CA VAL A 140 2.51 -13.71 2.94
C VAL A 140 2.92 -12.88 1.71
N VAL A 141 3.63 -13.51 0.79
CA VAL A 141 4.02 -12.87 -0.47
C VAL A 141 2.93 -13.14 -1.49
N MET A 142 2.41 -12.10 -2.09
CA MET A 142 1.32 -12.21 -3.07
C MET A 142 1.68 -11.50 -4.37
N ALA A 143 1.11 -11.98 -5.47
CA ALA A 143 1.32 -11.41 -6.78
C ALA A 143 0.04 -11.42 -7.60
N CYS A 144 -0.08 -10.42 -8.48
CA CYS A 144 -1.21 -10.30 -9.41
C CYS A 144 -0.68 -9.94 -10.78
N TYR A 145 -1.15 -10.64 -11.82
CA TYR A 145 -0.92 -10.25 -13.22
C TYR A 145 -1.87 -9.13 -13.59
N LEU A 146 -1.34 -8.11 -14.22
CA LEU A 146 -2.11 -6.94 -14.60
C LEU A 146 -2.63 -7.00 -16.04
#